data_7314bd2b5e44840883cf73416af89f6f
#
_entry.id   7314bd2b5e44840883cf73416af89f6f
#
_cell.length_a   1.000
_cell.length_b   1.000
_cell.length_c   1.000
_cell.angle_alpha   90.00
_cell.angle_beta   90.00
_cell.angle_gamma   90.00
#
_symmetry.space_group_name_H-M   'P 1'
#
loop_
_entity.id
_entity.type
_entity.pdbx_description
1 polymer ?
#
loop_
_entity_poly.entity_id
_entity_poly.type
_entity_poly.pdbx_seq_one_letter_code
_entity_poly.pdbx_strand_id
1 'polypeptide(L)'
;GESAEMVTPHVLDWLERNGEEDNWMLHVHYWDPHTPYRTPADYESHFQGTPLPDDWITDDIFREHLLHIGPHCANEINMWNDDTFPQWPKHPGRLEDREAAKHLIDLYDDGVRYTDDNIGMVLDYLKSHGLYDENLAVIITADHGEDLGEFGVYGEHGMADEPVCRIPMIIRWPGVEGGKRVTGFHDNVDLLPTVQELLGTQTFGNYRY
;
A
#
# COMPACT_ATOMS: atom_id res chain seq x y z
N GLY A 1 -5.68 11.09 -5.23
CA GLY A 1 -5.60 11.19 -3.78
C GLY A 1 -4.48 12.12 -3.34
N GLU A 2 -4.40 12.37 -2.06
CA GLU A 2 -3.36 13.20 -1.46
C GLU A 2 -2.15 12.34 -1.13
N SER A 3 -0.93 12.83 -1.40
CA SER A 3 0.28 12.07 -1.10
C SER A 3 0.54 11.99 0.41
N ALA A 4 1.34 11.02 0.83
CA ALA A 4 1.62 10.77 2.24
C ALA A 4 2.23 12.00 2.95
N GLU A 5 3.07 12.79 2.26
CA GLU A 5 3.61 14.05 2.79
C GLU A 5 2.54 15.12 3.11
N MET A 6 1.39 15.04 2.43
CA MET A 6 0.26 15.93 2.71
C MET A 6 -0.58 15.42 3.88
N VAL A 7 -0.73 14.12 4.01
CA VAL A 7 -1.55 13.46 5.05
C VAL A 7 -0.84 13.46 6.41
N THR A 8 0.44 13.10 6.44
CA THR A 8 1.22 12.92 7.68
C THR A 8 1.20 14.13 8.61
N PRO A 9 1.39 15.39 8.14
CA PRO A 9 1.31 16.56 9.02
C PRO A 9 -0.05 16.70 9.72
N HIS A 10 -1.14 16.36 9.05
CA HIS A 10 -2.48 16.41 9.65
C HIS A 10 -2.67 15.32 10.70
N VAL A 11 -2.09 14.16 10.50
CA VAL A 11 -2.07 13.07 11.48
C VAL A 11 -1.31 13.50 12.74
N LEU A 12 -0.12 14.09 12.58
CA LEU A 12 0.70 14.56 13.68
C LEU A 12 0.02 15.70 14.47
N ASP A 13 -0.57 16.66 13.76
CA ASP A 13 -1.35 17.75 14.37
C ASP A 13 -2.58 17.22 15.14
N TRP A 14 -3.23 16.18 14.63
CA TRP A 14 -4.33 15.55 15.34
C TRP A 14 -3.85 14.85 16.61
N LEU A 15 -2.73 14.11 16.53
CA LEU A 15 -2.12 13.42 17.69
C LEU A 15 -1.67 14.41 18.75
N GLU A 16 -1.08 15.55 18.36
CA GLU A 16 -0.69 16.62 19.30
C GLU A 16 -1.88 17.14 20.12
N ARG A 17 -3.05 17.22 19.51
CA ARG A 17 -4.26 17.76 20.17
C ARG A 17 -5.06 16.72 20.93
N ASN A 18 -4.99 15.45 20.55
CA ASN A 18 -5.91 14.42 21.04
C ASN A 18 -5.22 13.18 21.59
N GLY A 19 -3.91 13.02 21.37
CA GLY A 19 -3.21 11.79 21.70
C GLY A 19 -3.14 11.47 23.20
N GLU A 20 -3.26 12.48 24.08
CA GLU A 20 -3.30 12.30 25.53
C GLU A 20 -4.72 12.03 26.07
N GLU A 21 -5.75 12.15 25.21
CA GLU A 21 -7.12 11.84 25.60
C GLU A 21 -7.35 10.32 25.70
N ASP A 22 -8.28 9.90 26.53
CA ASP A 22 -8.64 8.50 26.66
C ASP A 22 -9.53 8.02 25.50
N ASN A 23 -9.34 6.77 25.10
CA ASN A 23 -10.25 6.04 24.18
C ASN A 23 -10.38 6.67 22.77
N TRP A 24 -9.32 7.23 22.26
CA TRP A 24 -9.34 7.70 20.86
C TRP A 24 -9.14 6.56 19.86
N MET A 25 -9.65 6.78 18.68
CA MET A 25 -9.40 5.96 17.49
C MET A 25 -9.02 6.88 16.33
N LEU A 26 -7.94 6.56 15.66
CA LEU A 26 -7.49 7.28 14.47
C LEU A 26 -7.37 6.30 13.31
N HIS A 27 -8.11 6.56 12.23
CA HIS A 27 -7.96 5.87 10.96
C HIS A 27 -7.20 6.79 10.01
N VAL A 28 -6.07 6.33 9.52
CA VAL A 28 -5.25 7.05 8.56
C VAL A 28 -5.28 6.29 7.23
N HIS A 29 -5.64 6.99 6.18
CA HIS A 29 -5.63 6.44 4.83
C HIS A 29 -4.57 7.19 4.01
N TYR A 30 -3.53 6.47 3.61
CA TYR A 30 -2.56 6.93 2.64
C TYR A 30 -3.00 6.47 1.25
N TRP A 31 -2.94 7.37 0.28
CA TRP A 31 -3.25 7.04 -1.10
C TRP A 31 -2.10 6.30 -1.79
N ASP A 32 -0.86 6.63 -1.42
CA ASP A 32 0.31 5.93 -1.93
C ASP A 32 0.35 4.47 -1.42
N PRO A 33 0.79 3.53 -2.24
CA PRO A 33 1.37 3.62 -3.58
C PRO A 33 0.38 3.51 -4.74
N HIS A 34 -0.86 3.91 -4.61
CA HIS A 34 -1.86 3.83 -5.68
C HIS A 34 -1.36 4.44 -7.00
N THR A 35 -1.79 3.89 -8.12
CA THR A 35 -1.51 4.47 -9.44
C THR A 35 -1.80 5.97 -9.46
N PRO A 36 -0.98 6.79 -10.11
CA PRO A 36 0.13 6.49 -11.01
C PRO A 36 1.53 6.38 -10.37
N TYR A 37 1.68 5.83 -9.17
CA TYR A 37 2.95 5.57 -8.46
C TYR A 37 3.86 6.80 -8.37
N ARG A 38 3.35 7.87 -7.79
CA ARG A 38 4.03 9.17 -7.74
C ARG A 38 4.62 9.42 -6.37
N THR A 39 5.90 9.19 -6.23
CA THR A 39 6.69 9.77 -5.13
C THR A 39 7.14 11.18 -5.51
N PRO A 40 7.43 12.07 -4.54
CA PRO A 40 8.05 13.36 -4.83
C PRO A 40 9.34 13.19 -5.67
N ALA A 41 9.59 14.11 -6.60
CA ALA A 41 10.72 14.01 -7.54
C ALA A 41 12.09 14.07 -6.86
N ASP A 42 12.17 14.57 -5.64
CA ASP A 42 13.36 14.62 -4.80
C ASP A 42 13.45 13.45 -3.81
N TYR A 43 12.47 12.55 -3.81
CA TYR A 43 12.55 11.31 -3.04
C TYR A 43 13.54 10.35 -3.71
N GLU A 44 14.54 9.92 -2.94
CA GLU A 44 15.57 9.03 -3.46
C GLU A 44 15.01 7.64 -3.76
N SER A 45 15.18 7.16 -5.01
CA SER A 45 14.81 5.80 -5.37
C SER A 45 15.70 4.78 -4.69
N HIS A 46 15.10 3.80 -4.04
CA HIS A 46 15.80 2.72 -3.32
C HIS A 46 15.92 1.44 -4.16
N PHE A 47 15.16 1.33 -5.23
CA PHE A 47 15.03 0.11 -6.02
C PHE A 47 15.66 0.21 -7.41
N GLN A 48 16.04 1.41 -7.86
CA GLN A 48 16.74 1.59 -9.11
C GLN A 48 18.05 0.78 -9.13
N GLY A 49 18.20 -0.06 -10.15
CA GLY A 49 19.38 -0.93 -10.30
C GLY A 49 19.27 -2.29 -9.60
N THR A 50 18.19 -2.58 -8.87
CA THR A 50 17.89 -3.95 -8.45
C THR A 50 17.48 -4.78 -9.67
N PRO A 51 17.85 -6.05 -9.77
CA PRO A 51 17.43 -6.88 -10.90
C PRO A 51 15.94 -7.19 -10.83
N LEU A 52 15.28 -7.24 -11.99
CA LEU A 52 13.96 -7.84 -12.08
C LEU A 52 14.07 -9.33 -11.71
N PRO A 53 13.17 -9.89 -10.90
CA PRO A 53 13.15 -11.34 -10.63
C PRO A 53 13.09 -12.13 -11.95
N ASP A 54 14.06 -13.03 -12.18
CA ASP A 54 14.21 -13.74 -13.44
C ASP A 54 13.08 -14.75 -13.72
N ASP A 55 12.38 -15.17 -12.69
CA ASP A 55 11.30 -16.15 -12.74
C ASP A 55 9.92 -15.50 -13.00
N TRP A 56 9.82 -14.20 -12.91
CA TRP A 56 8.54 -13.50 -13.01
C TRP A 56 8.27 -12.95 -14.42
N ILE A 57 9.10 -12.02 -14.92
CA ILE A 57 8.97 -11.48 -16.27
C ILE A 57 10.25 -11.77 -17.07
N THR A 58 10.28 -12.92 -17.75
CA THR A 58 11.35 -13.24 -18.70
C THR A 58 11.15 -12.49 -20.01
N ASP A 59 12.19 -12.49 -20.88
CA ASP A 59 12.05 -11.88 -22.23
C ASP A 59 10.98 -12.57 -23.08
N ASP A 60 10.76 -13.87 -22.88
CA ASP A 60 9.74 -14.63 -23.60
C ASP A 60 8.34 -14.25 -23.11
N ILE A 61 8.14 -14.20 -21.79
CA ILE A 61 6.89 -13.77 -21.19
C ILE A 61 6.57 -12.32 -21.60
N PHE A 62 7.55 -11.41 -21.54
CA PHE A 62 7.31 -10.02 -21.93
C PHE A 62 6.95 -9.88 -23.41
N ARG A 63 7.53 -10.67 -24.31
CA ARG A 63 7.12 -10.72 -25.72
C ARG A 63 5.67 -11.20 -25.89
N GLU A 64 5.19 -12.11 -25.07
CA GLU A 64 3.78 -12.50 -25.04
C GLU A 64 2.89 -11.36 -24.56
N HIS A 65 3.30 -10.63 -23.51
CA HIS A 65 2.57 -9.46 -23.01
C HIS A 65 2.42 -8.35 -24.05
N LEU A 66 3.41 -8.18 -24.94
CA LEU A 66 3.32 -7.23 -26.05
C LEU A 66 2.30 -7.60 -27.13
N LEU A 67 1.78 -8.84 -27.11
CA LEU A 67 0.70 -9.28 -28.01
C LEU A 67 -0.69 -9.03 -27.42
N HIS A 68 -0.78 -8.70 -26.14
CA HIS A 68 -2.05 -8.38 -25.49
C HIS A 68 -2.58 -7.04 -25.99
N ILE A 69 -3.91 -6.93 -26.08
CA ILE A 69 -4.63 -5.73 -26.52
C ILE A 69 -5.66 -5.37 -25.46
N GLY A 70 -5.71 -4.10 -25.14
CA GLY A 70 -6.68 -3.55 -24.20
C GLY A 70 -6.02 -2.70 -23.12
N PRO A 71 -6.81 -2.04 -22.26
CA PRO A 71 -6.30 -1.23 -21.18
C PRO A 71 -5.49 -2.10 -20.21
N HIS A 72 -4.48 -1.49 -19.60
CA HIS A 72 -3.58 -2.13 -18.63
C HIS A 72 -2.73 -3.29 -19.18
N CYS A 73 -2.66 -3.47 -20.53
CA CYS A 73 -1.62 -4.31 -21.13
C CYS A 73 -0.31 -3.53 -21.33
N ALA A 74 0.78 -4.23 -21.66
CA ALA A 74 2.08 -3.58 -21.88
C ALA A 74 2.05 -2.49 -22.97
N ASN A 75 1.15 -2.59 -23.95
CA ASN A 75 0.99 -1.61 -25.03
C ASN A 75 0.15 -0.40 -24.63
N GLU A 76 -0.65 -0.48 -23.58
CA GLU A 76 -1.59 0.56 -23.17
C GLU A 76 -1.73 0.59 -21.64
N ILE A 77 -0.78 1.24 -20.99
CA ILE A 77 -0.86 1.49 -19.54
C ILE A 77 -1.81 2.67 -19.34
N ASN A 78 -3.06 2.37 -18.98
CA ASN A 78 -4.09 3.38 -18.79
C ASN A 78 -4.01 3.99 -17.38
N MET A 79 -2.87 4.57 -17.02
CA MET A 79 -2.66 5.24 -15.75
C MET A 79 -2.84 6.75 -15.92
N TRP A 80 -3.39 7.40 -14.91
CA TRP A 80 -3.65 8.84 -14.92
C TRP A 80 -2.35 9.63 -14.84
N ASN A 81 -1.95 10.15 -15.97
CA ASN A 81 -0.76 10.98 -16.12
C ASN A 81 -1.18 12.46 -16.10
N ASP A 82 -1.62 12.94 -14.94
CA ASP A 82 -2.14 14.30 -14.78
C ASP A 82 -1.00 15.34 -14.82
N ASP A 83 -1.13 16.32 -15.70
CA ASP A 83 -0.22 17.46 -15.77
C ASP A 83 -0.43 18.50 -14.67
N THR A 84 -1.46 18.35 -13.84
CA THR A 84 -1.77 19.26 -12.73
C THR A 84 -0.65 19.29 -11.69
N PHE A 85 0.14 18.22 -11.58
CA PHE A 85 1.23 18.08 -10.63
C PHE A 85 2.57 17.83 -11.33
N PRO A 86 3.15 18.85 -11.98
CA PRO A 86 4.35 18.69 -12.79
C PRO A 86 5.61 18.31 -11.98
N GLN A 87 5.59 18.49 -10.66
CA GLN A 87 6.66 18.09 -9.75
C GLN A 87 6.74 16.57 -9.55
N TRP A 88 5.72 15.82 -9.90
CA TRP A 88 5.71 14.38 -9.77
C TRP A 88 6.10 13.69 -11.07
N PRO A 89 6.92 12.62 -11.00
CA PRO A 89 7.32 11.86 -12.17
C PRO A 89 6.11 11.34 -12.95
N LYS A 90 6.25 11.28 -14.26
CA LYS A 90 5.29 10.62 -15.13
C LYS A 90 5.80 9.23 -15.46
N HIS A 91 4.91 8.26 -15.46
CA HIS A 91 5.23 6.94 -15.98
C HIS A 91 4.94 6.86 -17.49
N PRO A 92 5.54 5.90 -18.21
CA PRO A 92 5.26 5.70 -19.63
C PRO A 92 3.83 5.19 -19.83
N GLY A 93 3.19 5.61 -20.93
CA GLY A 93 1.88 5.08 -21.33
C GLY A 93 1.95 3.70 -22.02
N ARG A 94 3.17 3.20 -22.23
CA ARG A 94 3.47 1.92 -22.85
C ARG A 94 4.80 1.40 -22.33
N LEU A 95 4.90 0.10 -22.15
CA LEU A 95 6.15 -0.59 -21.84
C LEU A 95 6.72 -1.13 -23.16
N GLU A 96 7.94 -0.71 -23.50
CA GLU A 96 8.58 -1.11 -24.77
C GLU A 96 9.48 -2.35 -24.58
N ASP A 97 9.99 -2.56 -23.38
CA ASP A 97 10.90 -3.63 -23.02
C ASP A 97 10.80 -3.98 -21.52
N ARG A 98 11.58 -4.97 -21.09
CA ARG A 98 11.66 -5.39 -19.68
C ARG A 98 12.20 -4.29 -18.76
N GLU A 99 13.05 -3.42 -19.25
CA GLU A 99 13.59 -2.30 -18.46
C GLU A 99 12.47 -1.30 -18.13
N ALA A 100 11.56 -1.05 -19.08
CA ALA A 100 10.40 -0.21 -18.85
C ALA A 100 9.43 -0.86 -17.85
N ALA A 101 9.22 -2.19 -17.92
CA ALA A 101 8.42 -2.93 -16.94
C ALA A 101 9.07 -2.88 -15.55
N LYS A 102 10.39 -3.08 -15.48
CA LYS A 102 11.15 -2.94 -14.25
C LYS A 102 11.00 -1.53 -13.64
N HIS A 103 11.12 -0.50 -14.46
CA HIS A 103 10.95 0.88 -14.00
C HIS A 103 9.57 1.13 -13.39
N LEU A 104 8.52 0.57 -13.98
CA LEU A 104 7.17 0.66 -13.41
C LEU A 104 7.08 0.00 -12.02
N ILE A 105 7.70 -1.18 -11.87
CA ILE A 105 7.77 -1.89 -10.59
C ILE A 105 8.55 -1.07 -9.56
N ASP A 106 9.69 -0.50 -9.97
CA ASP A 106 10.50 0.35 -9.08
C ASP A 106 9.72 1.57 -8.57
N LEU A 107 8.89 2.18 -9.42
CA LEU A 107 8.04 3.29 -9.01
C LEU A 107 7.00 2.87 -7.97
N TYR A 108 6.43 1.67 -8.10
CA TYR A 108 5.53 1.12 -7.10
C TYR A 108 6.26 0.83 -5.79
N ASP A 109 7.40 0.16 -5.85
CA ASP A 109 8.20 -0.19 -4.68
C ASP A 109 8.70 1.07 -3.93
N ASP A 110 9.12 2.10 -4.67
CA ASP A 110 9.46 3.41 -4.10
C ASP A 110 8.23 4.05 -3.43
N GLY A 111 7.04 3.92 -4.01
CA GLY A 111 5.78 4.36 -3.40
C GLY A 111 5.45 3.64 -2.10
N VAL A 112 5.66 2.32 -2.04
CA VAL A 112 5.52 1.53 -0.81
C VAL A 112 6.50 2.01 0.25
N ARG A 113 7.77 2.21 -0.13
CA ARG A 113 8.82 2.70 0.76
C ARG A 113 8.51 4.09 1.29
N TYR A 114 8.05 4.98 0.43
CA TYR A 114 7.66 6.33 0.79
C TYR A 114 6.51 6.36 1.80
N THR A 115 5.52 5.49 1.62
CA THR A 115 4.42 5.33 2.57
C THR A 115 4.93 4.78 3.90
N ASP A 116 5.81 3.78 3.88
CA ASP A 116 6.43 3.20 5.08
C ASP A 116 7.21 4.25 5.88
N ASP A 117 7.99 5.11 5.21
CA ASP A 117 8.71 6.22 5.85
C ASP A 117 7.75 7.20 6.55
N ASN A 118 6.60 7.50 5.93
CA ASN A 118 5.57 8.35 6.52
C ASN A 118 4.84 7.69 7.71
N ILE A 119 4.54 6.41 7.62
CA ILE A 119 4.05 5.61 8.76
C ILE A 119 5.09 5.62 9.88
N GLY A 120 6.37 5.47 9.53
CA GLY A 120 7.49 5.57 10.46
C GLY A 120 7.50 6.87 11.24
N MET A 121 7.27 8.01 10.59
CA MET A 121 7.17 9.33 11.25
C MET A 121 6.05 9.35 12.30
N VAL A 122 4.89 8.78 11.99
CA VAL A 122 3.76 8.70 12.94
C VAL A 122 4.12 7.80 14.13
N LEU A 123 4.70 6.63 13.87
CA LEU A 123 5.13 5.72 14.95
C LEU A 123 6.22 6.32 15.84
N ASP A 124 7.15 7.06 15.26
CA ASP A 124 8.21 7.73 16.00
C ASP A 124 7.68 8.90 16.83
N TYR A 125 6.69 9.63 16.33
CA TYR A 125 5.96 10.61 17.12
C TYR A 125 5.32 9.96 18.34
N LEU A 126 4.55 8.89 18.14
CA LEU A 126 3.89 8.14 19.23
C LEU A 126 4.91 7.65 20.29
N LYS A 127 6.05 7.11 19.85
CA LYS A 127 7.11 6.66 20.76
C LYS A 127 7.74 7.82 21.54
N SER A 128 8.08 8.91 20.87
CA SER A 128 8.76 10.06 21.49
C SER A 128 7.87 10.82 22.49
N HIS A 129 6.55 10.73 22.35
CA HIS A 129 5.56 11.36 23.24
C HIS A 129 5.00 10.37 24.28
N GLY A 130 5.51 9.13 24.35
CA GLY A 130 5.06 8.15 25.34
C GLY A 130 3.67 7.56 25.05
N LEU A 131 3.13 7.80 23.83
CA LEU A 131 1.83 7.30 23.40
C LEU A 131 1.91 5.89 22.82
N TYR A 132 3.10 5.40 22.48
CA TYR A 132 3.33 4.03 22.01
C TYR A 132 3.54 3.09 23.22
N ASP A 133 2.54 3.04 24.08
CA ASP A 133 2.55 2.26 25.31
C ASP A 133 1.90 0.86 25.14
N GLU A 134 1.76 0.13 26.23
CA GLU A 134 1.17 -1.21 26.26
C GLU A 134 -0.31 -1.24 25.92
N ASN A 135 -1.02 -0.10 25.99
CA ASN A 135 -2.46 0.00 25.73
C ASN A 135 -2.77 0.38 24.28
N LEU A 136 -1.80 0.85 23.52
CA LEU A 136 -2.02 1.22 22.12
C LEU A 136 -2.15 -0.02 21.23
N ALA A 137 -3.27 -0.14 20.52
CA ALA A 137 -3.41 -1.05 19.38
C ALA A 137 -2.96 -0.35 18.09
N VAL A 138 -2.24 -1.07 17.23
CA VAL A 138 -1.85 -0.58 15.89
C VAL A 138 -2.19 -1.66 14.87
N ILE A 139 -2.91 -1.27 13.82
CA ILE A 139 -3.24 -2.13 12.68
C ILE A 139 -2.72 -1.44 11.42
N ILE A 140 -1.89 -2.14 10.65
CA ILE A 140 -1.41 -1.68 9.35
C ILE A 140 -1.86 -2.70 8.32
N THR A 141 -2.59 -2.25 7.31
CA THR A 141 -3.13 -3.08 6.23
C THR A 141 -3.31 -2.27 4.96
N ALA A 142 -3.70 -2.91 3.88
CA ALA A 142 -4.14 -2.29 2.64
C ALA A 142 -5.57 -2.74 2.31
N ASP A 143 -6.25 -2.03 1.44
CA ASP A 143 -7.57 -2.39 0.91
C ASP A 143 -7.46 -3.39 -0.26
N HIS A 144 -6.42 -3.26 -1.09
CA HIS A 144 -6.09 -4.16 -2.19
C HIS A 144 -4.58 -4.15 -2.47
N GLY A 145 -4.13 -5.08 -3.30
CA GLY A 145 -2.81 -5.11 -3.90
C GLY A 145 -2.82 -4.48 -5.31
N GLU A 146 -1.88 -4.89 -6.16
CA GLU A 146 -1.68 -4.33 -7.49
C GLU A 146 -1.10 -5.37 -8.44
N ASP A 147 -1.58 -5.42 -9.69
CA ASP A 147 -0.95 -6.16 -10.77
C ASP A 147 0.20 -5.36 -11.38
N LEU A 148 1.39 -5.93 -11.34
CA LEU A 148 2.63 -5.31 -11.82
C LEU A 148 3.28 -6.12 -12.96
N GLY A 149 2.45 -6.82 -13.74
CA GLY A 149 2.88 -7.65 -14.87
C GLY A 149 2.42 -9.10 -14.78
N GLU A 150 1.85 -9.50 -13.65
CA GLU A 150 1.19 -10.78 -13.53
C GLU A 150 0.07 -10.85 -14.58
N PHE A 151 -0.03 -11.98 -15.24
CA PHE A 151 -1.01 -12.20 -16.33
C PHE A 151 -0.92 -11.21 -17.51
N GLY A 152 0.17 -10.42 -17.61
CA GLY A 152 0.32 -9.36 -18.62
C GLY A 152 -0.49 -8.11 -18.34
N VAL A 153 -0.93 -7.92 -17.09
CA VAL A 153 -1.67 -6.76 -16.60
C VAL A 153 -0.72 -5.87 -15.80
N TYR A 154 -0.80 -4.55 -16.02
CA TYR A 154 0.12 -3.59 -15.43
C TYR A 154 -0.65 -2.38 -14.87
N GLY A 155 -0.43 -2.09 -13.60
CA GLY A 155 -1.02 -0.92 -12.95
C GLY A 155 -2.54 -0.99 -12.82
N GLU A 156 -3.07 -2.16 -12.46
CA GLU A 156 -4.50 -2.41 -12.29
C GLU A 156 -4.77 -3.17 -10.99
N HIS A 157 -5.89 -2.92 -10.39
CA HIS A 157 -6.33 -3.55 -9.14
C HIS A 157 -7.83 -3.89 -9.12
N GLY A 158 -8.49 -3.81 -10.27
CA GLY A 158 -9.91 -4.17 -10.42
C GLY A 158 -10.16 -5.66 -10.67
N MET A 159 -9.12 -6.50 -10.54
CA MET A 159 -9.21 -7.94 -10.74
C MET A 159 -9.28 -8.69 -9.40
N ALA A 160 -9.75 -9.94 -9.44
CA ALA A 160 -9.85 -10.79 -8.25
C ALA A 160 -8.81 -11.93 -8.33
N ASP A 161 -7.56 -11.56 -8.50
CA ASP A 161 -6.42 -12.46 -8.53
C ASP A 161 -5.56 -12.35 -7.27
N GLU A 162 -4.53 -13.20 -7.17
CA GLU A 162 -3.70 -13.25 -5.97
C GLU A 162 -2.92 -11.95 -5.73
N PRO A 163 -2.27 -11.31 -6.73
CA PRO A 163 -1.57 -10.04 -6.53
C PRO A 163 -2.45 -8.93 -5.96
N VAL A 164 -3.69 -8.81 -6.43
CA VAL A 164 -4.64 -7.80 -5.97
C VAL A 164 -5.28 -8.16 -4.65
N CYS A 165 -5.62 -9.44 -4.44
CA CYS A 165 -6.34 -9.88 -3.23
C CYS A 165 -5.42 -10.14 -2.04
N ARG A 166 -4.10 -10.34 -2.25
CA ARG A 166 -3.14 -10.65 -1.20
C ARG A 166 -2.54 -9.40 -0.60
N ILE A 167 -3.14 -8.91 0.46
CA ILE A 167 -2.73 -7.70 1.15
C ILE A 167 -1.94 -7.98 2.43
N PRO A 168 -1.09 -7.04 2.89
CA PRO A 168 -0.43 -7.14 4.18
C PRO A 168 -1.42 -6.93 5.33
N MET A 169 -1.16 -7.60 6.46
CA MET A 169 -1.85 -7.36 7.72
C MET A 169 -0.84 -7.45 8.87
N ILE A 170 -0.62 -6.35 9.54
CA ILE A 170 0.24 -6.28 10.73
C ILE A 170 -0.62 -5.77 11.89
N ILE A 171 -0.69 -6.54 12.96
CA ILE A 171 -1.48 -6.20 14.14
C ILE A 171 -0.57 -6.20 15.37
N ARG A 172 -0.51 -5.08 16.05
CA ARG A 172 -0.06 -4.96 17.42
C ARG A 172 -1.31 -4.76 18.29
N TRP A 173 -1.49 -5.63 19.28
CA TRP A 173 -2.64 -5.53 20.17
C TRP A 173 -2.20 -5.62 21.64
N PRO A 174 -2.79 -4.83 22.55
CA PRO A 174 -2.55 -4.89 23.99
C PRO A 174 -2.66 -6.32 24.56
N GLY A 175 -1.67 -6.74 25.31
CA GLY A 175 -1.64 -8.06 25.95
C GLY A 175 -1.36 -9.25 25.02
N VAL A 176 -1.16 -9.03 23.73
CA VAL A 176 -0.79 -10.07 22.76
C VAL A 176 0.70 -10.08 22.52
N GLU A 177 1.33 -11.27 22.68
CA GLU A 177 2.75 -11.45 22.39
C GLU A 177 3.03 -11.29 20.88
N GLY A 178 3.95 -10.38 20.53
CA GLY A 178 4.35 -10.11 19.17
C GLY A 178 5.30 -11.14 18.56
N GLY A 179 5.75 -10.86 17.33
CA GLY A 179 6.73 -11.67 16.59
C GLY A 179 6.16 -12.95 15.98
N LYS A 180 4.86 -13.13 15.93
CA LYS A 180 4.20 -14.29 15.34
C LYS A 180 3.82 -14.01 13.88
N ARG A 181 4.05 -15.00 13.02
CA ARG A 181 3.44 -15.04 11.69
C ARG A 181 2.26 -16.01 11.72
N VAL A 182 1.09 -15.49 11.33
CA VAL A 182 -0.13 -16.28 11.20
C VAL A 182 -0.26 -16.68 9.73
N THR A 183 -0.47 -17.96 9.48
CA THR A 183 -0.66 -18.51 8.13
C THR A 183 -2.11 -18.96 7.99
N GLY A 184 -2.70 -18.70 6.84
CA GLY A 184 -4.09 -19.05 6.53
C GLY A 184 -4.75 -17.93 5.73
N PHE A 185 -5.96 -18.18 5.32
CA PHE A 185 -6.77 -17.16 4.65
C PHE A 185 -7.50 -16.33 5.71
N HIS A 186 -7.34 -15.02 5.61
CA HIS A 186 -8.06 -14.01 6.39
C HIS A 186 -8.62 -13.01 5.39
N ASP A 187 -9.88 -12.65 5.57
CA ASP A 187 -10.55 -11.75 4.65
C ASP A 187 -10.68 -10.34 5.27
N ASN A 188 -10.70 -9.30 4.44
CA ASN A 188 -10.93 -7.93 4.87
C ASN A 188 -12.23 -7.77 5.66
N VAL A 189 -13.26 -8.56 5.36
CA VAL A 189 -14.54 -8.53 6.09
C VAL A 189 -14.40 -9.01 7.54
N ASP A 190 -13.34 -9.75 7.87
CA ASP A 190 -13.07 -10.21 9.23
C ASP A 190 -12.47 -9.13 10.13
N LEU A 191 -11.92 -8.04 9.55
CA LEU A 191 -11.23 -7.00 10.32
C LEU A 191 -12.16 -6.32 11.32
N LEU A 192 -13.29 -5.81 10.86
CA LEU A 192 -14.24 -5.10 11.74
C LEU A 192 -14.78 -5.98 12.87
N PRO A 193 -15.31 -7.19 12.61
CA PRO A 193 -15.76 -8.06 13.70
C PRO A 193 -14.63 -8.47 14.65
N THR A 194 -13.40 -8.67 14.15
CA THR A 194 -12.23 -8.96 15.00
C THR A 194 -11.95 -7.80 15.95
N VAL A 195 -11.90 -6.57 15.46
CA VAL A 195 -11.68 -5.38 16.28
C VAL A 195 -12.81 -5.21 17.31
N GLN A 196 -14.07 -5.44 16.92
CA GLN A 196 -15.22 -5.36 17.84
C GLN A 196 -15.12 -6.40 18.95
N GLU A 197 -14.75 -7.63 18.63
CA GLU A 197 -14.56 -8.69 19.63
C GLU A 197 -13.43 -8.35 20.61
N LEU A 198 -12.29 -7.89 20.08
CA LEU A 198 -11.13 -7.48 20.87
C LEU A 198 -11.42 -6.29 21.81
N LEU A 199 -12.30 -5.37 21.39
CA LEU A 199 -12.77 -4.24 22.20
C LEU A 199 -13.90 -4.62 23.17
N GLY A 200 -14.42 -5.85 23.12
CA GLY A 200 -15.55 -6.28 23.93
C GLY A 200 -16.88 -5.59 23.57
N THR A 201 -16.98 -5.04 22.37
CA THR A 201 -18.19 -4.41 21.84
C THR A 201 -19.10 -5.44 21.18
N GLN A 202 -20.41 -5.15 21.11
CA GLN A 202 -21.32 -6.05 20.41
C GLN A 202 -21.13 -5.94 18.89
N THR A 203 -20.96 -7.07 18.23
CA THR A 203 -21.01 -7.14 16.77
C THR A 203 -22.41 -6.78 16.27
N PHE A 204 -22.52 -5.81 15.38
CA PHE A 204 -23.77 -5.44 14.75
C PHE A 204 -24.20 -6.54 13.78
N GLY A 205 -25.18 -7.34 14.21
CA GLY A 205 -25.94 -8.24 13.37
C GLY A 205 -25.28 -9.59 13.07
N ASN A 206 -26.13 -10.60 12.93
CA ASN A 206 -25.76 -11.89 12.35
C ASN A 206 -25.59 -11.72 10.83
N TYR A 207 -24.46 -11.22 10.38
CA TYR A 207 -24.10 -11.34 8.96
C TYR A 207 -23.74 -12.81 8.71
N ARG A 208 -24.68 -13.56 8.18
CA ARG A 208 -24.41 -14.86 7.56
C ARG A 208 -24.14 -14.59 6.09
N TYR A 209 -22.89 -14.73 5.70
CA TYR A 209 -22.49 -14.81 4.30
C TYR A 209 -22.69 -16.24 3.79
#